data_821e199b6e924b3cfa60d32788f05c5c
#
_entry.id   821e199b6e924b3cfa60d32788f05c5c
#
_cell.length_a   1.000
_cell.length_b   1.000
_cell.length_c   1.000
_cell.angle_alpha   90.00
_cell.angle_beta   90.00
_cell.angle_gamma   90.00
#
_symmetry.space_group_name_H-M   'P 1'
#
loop_
_entity.id
_entity.type
_entity.pdbx_description
1 polymer ?
#
loop_
_entity_poly.entity_id
_entity_poly.type
_entity_poly.pdbx_seq_one_letter_code
_entity_poly.pdbx_strand_id
1 'polypeptide(L)'
;DLYSVGTVASIMRLIKIPEGGVKILVQGVSRADVREIISDNEILRASIQRFSLPEMQDRPQVSAQLKNIKNIAEQISSSGNGLSPDFHIIISKMQDPLKIADFIISHVNLEVHEAQELLEIKNLEDFLEGLYKCLAKELEVAEVQERIKNRARDSMNKSQKEFYLREQ
;
A
#
# COMPACT_ATOMS: atom_id res chain seq x y z
N ASP A 1 14.04 -9.66 -15.52
CA ASP A 1 13.00 -10.69 -15.30
C ASP A 1 11.69 -9.98 -15.02
N LEU A 2 10.60 -10.50 -15.60
CA LEU A 2 9.23 -9.99 -15.37
C LEU A 2 8.45 -10.96 -14.49
N TYR A 3 7.54 -10.43 -13.68
CA TYR A 3 6.64 -11.26 -12.88
C TYR A 3 5.60 -11.96 -13.74
N SER A 4 5.12 -13.11 -13.24
CA SER A 4 4.08 -13.92 -13.92
C SER A 4 2.66 -13.36 -13.76
N VAL A 5 2.46 -12.47 -12.80
CA VAL A 5 1.20 -11.76 -12.59
C VAL A 5 1.46 -10.25 -12.71
N GLY A 6 0.56 -9.57 -13.38
CA GLY A 6 0.64 -8.13 -13.58
C GLY A 6 -0.72 -7.46 -13.56
N THR A 7 -0.71 -6.16 -13.79
CA THR A 7 -1.92 -5.34 -13.87
C THR A 7 -2.13 -4.87 -15.30
N VAL A 8 -3.30 -5.14 -15.86
CA VAL A 8 -3.76 -4.50 -17.09
C VAL A 8 -4.17 -3.08 -16.76
N ALA A 9 -3.59 -2.11 -17.45
CA ALA A 9 -3.85 -0.71 -17.20
C ALA A 9 -4.17 0.04 -18.51
N SER A 10 -4.98 1.07 -18.40
CA SER A 10 -5.24 2.03 -19.48
C SER A 10 -4.35 3.25 -19.34
N ILE A 11 -3.74 3.68 -20.44
CA ILE A 11 -2.97 4.92 -20.45
C ILE A 11 -3.96 6.08 -20.55
N MET A 12 -4.06 6.88 -19.49
CA MET A 12 -4.98 8.01 -19.40
C MET A 12 -4.36 9.27 -19.98
N ARG A 13 -3.07 9.48 -19.78
CA ARG A 13 -2.36 10.66 -20.22
C ARG A 13 -0.88 10.38 -20.45
N LEU A 14 -0.33 11.04 -21.46
CA LEU A 14 1.08 11.01 -21.79
C LEU A 14 1.62 12.44 -21.73
N ILE A 15 2.69 12.65 -20.96
CA ILE A 15 3.33 13.95 -20.78
C ILE A 15 4.79 13.81 -21.20
N LYS A 16 5.20 14.60 -22.20
CA LYS A 16 6.60 14.68 -22.61
C LYS A 16 7.38 15.52 -21.60
N ILE A 17 8.57 15.04 -21.21
CA ILE A 17 9.46 15.75 -20.30
C ILE A 17 10.50 16.51 -21.13
N PRO A 18 10.79 17.80 -20.82
CA PRO A 18 11.73 18.61 -21.60
C PRO A 18 13.16 18.04 -21.72
N GLU A 19 13.59 17.31 -20.70
CA GLU A 19 14.93 16.69 -20.63
C GLU A 19 15.02 15.33 -21.34
N GLY A 20 13.99 14.96 -22.07
CA GLY A 20 13.85 13.66 -22.74
C GLY A 20 13.16 12.62 -21.83
N GLY A 21 12.31 11.82 -22.46
CA GLY A 21 11.50 10.81 -21.79
C GLY A 21 10.01 11.16 -21.76
N VAL A 22 9.25 10.24 -21.21
CA VAL A 22 7.79 10.34 -21.17
C VAL A 22 7.29 9.92 -19.79
N LYS A 23 6.43 10.75 -19.20
CA LYS A 23 5.67 10.42 -18.00
C LYS A 23 4.27 10.00 -18.40
N ILE A 24 3.84 8.85 -17.96
CA ILE A 24 2.50 8.33 -18.26
C ILE A 24 1.66 8.27 -17.00
N LEU A 25 0.39 8.66 -17.13
CA LEU A 25 -0.63 8.43 -16.12
C LEU A 25 -1.42 7.21 -16.55
N VAL A 26 -1.46 6.19 -15.72
CA VAL A 26 -2.16 4.93 -15.99
C VAL A 26 -3.25 4.68 -14.96
N GLN A 27 -4.31 4.00 -15.40
CA GLN A 27 -5.37 3.51 -14.53
C GLN A 27 -5.40 1.98 -14.59
N GLY A 28 -5.27 1.33 -13.44
CA GLY A 28 -5.43 -0.12 -13.33
C GLY A 28 -6.85 -0.55 -13.69
N VAL A 29 -6.96 -1.61 -14.48
CA VAL A 29 -8.25 -2.14 -14.96
C VAL A 29 -8.53 -3.52 -14.37
N SER A 30 -7.55 -4.43 -14.40
CA SER A 30 -7.69 -5.79 -13.90
C SER A 30 -6.35 -6.43 -13.61
N ARG A 31 -6.34 -7.44 -12.76
CA ARG A 31 -5.20 -8.35 -12.60
C ARG A 31 -5.15 -9.33 -13.77
N ALA A 32 -3.97 -9.82 -14.12
CA ALA A 32 -3.79 -10.81 -15.16
C ALA A 32 -2.59 -11.70 -14.92
N ASP A 33 -2.77 -13.00 -15.23
CA ASP A 33 -1.67 -13.93 -15.40
C ASP A 33 -1.01 -13.71 -16.76
N VAL A 34 0.30 -13.65 -16.80
CA VAL A 34 1.10 -13.64 -18.04
C VAL A 34 1.32 -15.08 -18.48
N ARG A 35 0.80 -15.43 -19.66
CA ARG A 35 0.92 -16.79 -20.22
C ARG A 35 2.16 -16.93 -21.08
N GLU A 36 2.43 -15.92 -21.90
CA GLU A 36 3.53 -15.93 -22.84
C GLU A 36 4.00 -14.49 -23.07
N ILE A 37 5.29 -14.29 -23.19
CA ILE A 37 5.90 -13.00 -23.54
C ILE A 37 6.52 -13.15 -24.92
N ILE A 38 6.12 -12.29 -25.84
CA ILE A 38 6.60 -12.26 -27.21
C ILE A 38 7.34 -10.95 -27.43
N SER A 39 8.60 -11.04 -27.83
CA SER A 39 9.38 -9.87 -28.25
C SER A 39 9.25 -9.68 -29.75
N ASP A 40 8.63 -8.61 -30.17
CA ASP A 40 8.44 -8.24 -31.58
C ASP A 40 8.95 -6.81 -31.80
N ASN A 41 10.05 -6.68 -32.57
CA ASN A 41 10.60 -5.38 -32.97
C ASN A 41 10.74 -4.35 -31.83
N GLU A 42 11.44 -4.71 -30.75
CA GLU A 42 11.65 -3.88 -29.55
C GLU A 42 10.39 -3.64 -28.70
N ILE A 43 9.24 -4.18 -29.09
CA ILE A 43 8.01 -4.11 -28.30
C ILE A 43 7.77 -5.45 -27.62
N LEU A 44 7.64 -5.43 -26.29
CA LEU A 44 7.20 -6.59 -25.54
C LEU A 44 5.68 -6.70 -25.60
N ARG A 45 5.20 -7.85 -26.05
CA ARG A 45 3.78 -8.22 -26.02
C ARG A 45 3.60 -9.40 -25.10
N ALA A 46 2.46 -9.47 -24.44
CA ALA A 46 2.13 -10.60 -23.58
C ALA A 46 0.76 -11.17 -23.93
N SER A 47 0.67 -12.49 -23.98
CA SER A 47 -0.60 -13.21 -23.90
C SER A 47 -0.99 -13.30 -22.43
N ILE A 48 -2.18 -12.83 -22.08
CA ILE A 48 -2.62 -12.69 -20.70
C ILE A 48 -3.98 -13.35 -20.47
N GLN A 49 -4.18 -13.82 -19.25
CA GLN A 49 -5.50 -14.25 -18.77
C GLN A 49 -5.90 -13.36 -17.59
N ARG A 50 -6.95 -12.57 -17.78
CA ARG A 50 -7.49 -11.70 -16.71
C ARG A 50 -8.13 -12.54 -15.63
N PHE A 51 -7.99 -12.10 -14.38
CA PHE A 51 -8.71 -12.65 -13.25
C PHE A 51 -9.15 -11.54 -12.29
N SER A 52 -10.15 -11.80 -11.49
CA SER A 52 -10.59 -10.97 -10.38
C SER A 52 -10.70 -11.82 -9.12
N LEU A 53 -10.52 -11.21 -7.97
CA LEU A 53 -10.90 -11.87 -6.72
C LEU A 53 -12.43 -12.04 -6.71
N PRO A 54 -12.94 -13.17 -6.22
CA PRO A 54 -14.38 -13.40 -6.17
C PRO A 54 -15.06 -12.33 -5.33
N GLU A 55 -16.20 -11.84 -5.82
CA GLU A 55 -17.06 -10.92 -5.08
C GLU A 55 -17.53 -11.53 -3.77
N MET A 56 -17.72 -10.65 -2.79
CA MET A 56 -18.07 -11.04 -1.43
C MET A 56 -19.44 -11.73 -1.39
N GLN A 57 -19.43 -13.00 -0.98
CA GLN A 57 -20.57 -13.56 -0.26
C GLN A 57 -20.42 -13.16 1.20
N ASP A 58 -21.55 -12.84 1.84
CA ASP A 58 -21.64 -12.41 3.24
C ASP A 58 -21.07 -13.48 4.18
N ARG A 59 -19.76 -13.44 4.40
CA ARG A 59 -19.01 -14.38 5.24
C ARG A 59 -18.55 -13.69 6.51
N PRO A 60 -18.94 -14.19 7.69
CA PRO A 60 -18.51 -13.62 8.96
C PRO A 60 -16.99 -13.48 9.10
N GLN A 61 -16.23 -14.40 8.51
CA GLN A 61 -14.77 -14.37 8.53
C GLN A 61 -14.21 -13.17 7.77
N VAL A 62 -14.70 -12.87 6.57
CA VAL A 62 -14.29 -11.72 5.78
C VAL A 62 -14.61 -10.40 6.51
N SER A 63 -15.79 -10.33 7.12
CA SER A 63 -16.19 -9.16 7.91
C SER A 63 -15.27 -8.94 9.12
N ALA A 64 -14.87 -10.01 9.80
CA ALA A 64 -13.93 -9.94 10.91
C ALA A 64 -12.53 -9.51 10.45
N GLN A 65 -12.02 -10.07 9.35
CA GLN A 65 -10.74 -9.68 8.76
C GLN A 65 -10.74 -8.21 8.36
N LEU A 66 -11.80 -7.73 7.71
CA LEU A 66 -11.94 -6.31 7.35
C LEU A 66 -11.93 -5.38 8.54
N LYS A 67 -12.61 -5.76 9.62
CA LYS A 67 -12.61 -4.98 10.85
C LYS A 67 -11.20 -4.86 11.43
N ASN A 68 -10.44 -5.95 11.43
CA ASN A 68 -9.05 -5.96 11.89
C ASN A 68 -8.17 -5.09 11.00
N ILE A 69 -8.33 -5.16 9.67
CA ILE A 69 -7.60 -4.35 8.71
C ILE A 69 -7.91 -2.86 8.90
N LYS A 70 -9.17 -2.49 9.07
CA LYS A 70 -9.56 -1.10 9.35
C LYS A 70 -8.92 -0.59 10.64
N ASN A 71 -8.97 -1.36 11.71
CA ASN A 71 -8.39 -0.99 13.00
C ASN A 71 -6.88 -0.75 12.91
N ILE A 72 -6.14 -1.64 12.25
CA ILE A 72 -4.69 -1.49 12.12
C ILE A 72 -4.31 -0.31 11.21
N ALA A 73 -5.08 -0.08 10.15
CA ALA A 73 -4.89 1.08 9.28
C ALA A 73 -5.15 2.41 10.01
N GLU A 74 -6.13 2.46 10.91
CA GLU A 74 -6.37 3.61 11.78
C GLU A 74 -5.21 3.84 12.76
N GLN A 75 -4.62 2.78 13.31
CA GLN A 75 -3.46 2.89 14.19
C GLN A 75 -2.25 3.46 13.45
N ILE A 76 -1.97 2.99 12.23
CA ILE A 76 -0.91 3.53 11.38
C ILE A 76 -1.16 5.01 11.08
N SER A 77 -2.41 5.39 10.76
CA SER A 77 -2.78 6.79 10.53
C SER A 77 -2.54 7.68 11.75
N SER A 78 -2.83 7.17 12.94
CA SER A 78 -2.66 7.89 14.20
C SER A 78 -1.20 8.07 14.61
N SER A 79 -0.30 7.21 14.15
CA SER A 79 1.15 7.27 14.42
C SER A 79 1.87 8.41 13.70
N GLY A 80 1.15 9.26 12.96
CA GLY A 80 1.72 10.42 12.27
C GLY A 80 2.56 10.11 11.04
N ASN A 81 2.49 8.89 10.52
CA ASN A 81 3.25 8.43 9.36
C ASN A 81 2.55 8.70 8.02
N GLY A 82 2.12 9.95 7.80
CA GLY A 82 1.81 10.42 6.45
C GLY A 82 0.42 10.10 5.91
N LEU A 83 -0.44 9.37 6.63
CA LEU A 83 -1.82 9.18 6.20
C LEU A 83 -2.65 10.44 6.52
N SER A 84 -3.48 10.84 5.56
CA SER A 84 -4.35 12.01 5.71
C SER A 84 -5.29 11.86 6.92
N PRO A 85 -5.59 12.94 7.66
CA PRO A 85 -6.58 12.92 8.74
C PRO A 85 -7.95 12.39 8.33
N ASP A 86 -8.31 12.53 7.04
CA ASP A 86 -9.58 12.06 6.49
C ASP A 86 -9.58 10.56 6.15
N PHE A 87 -8.42 9.89 6.26
CA PHE A 87 -8.25 8.49 5.87
C PHE A 87 -9.26 7.57 6.56
N HIS A 88 -9.40 7.68 7.89
CA HIS A 88 -10.33 6.87 8.66
C HIS A 88 -11.81 7.17 8.32
N ILE A 89 -12.14 8.43 8.00
CA ILE A 89 -13.50 8.83 7.61
C ILE A 89 -13.89 8.18 6.30
N ILE A 90 -12.97 8.15 5.34
CA ILE A 90 -13.20 7.53 4.03
C ILE A 90 -13.40 6.02 4.20
N ILE A 91 -12.51 5.34 4.92
CA ILE A 91 -12.59 3.89 5.14
C ILE A 91 -13.87 3.50 5.88
N SER A 92 -14.30 4.28 6.88
CA SER A 92 -15.51 3.99 7.66
C SER A 92 -16.78 3.98 6.81
N LYS A 93 -16.82 4.76 5.74
CA LYS A 93 -17.96 4.86 4.81
C LYS A 93 -17.94 3.79 3.71
N MET A 94 -16.81 3.12 3.51
CA MET A 94 -16.67 2.10 2.48
C MET A 94 -17.20 0.75 3.00
N GLN A 95 -17.91 0.02 2.14
CA GLN A 95 -18.46 -1.31 2.45
C GLN A 95 -17.82 -2.44 1.67
N ASP A 96 -17.38 -2.17 0.44
CA ASP A 96 -16.75 -3.16 -0.43
C ASP A 96 -15.33 -3.51 0.06
N PRO A 97 -15.06 -4.77 0.42
CA PRO A 97 -13.77 -5.20 0.94
C PRO A 97 -12.60 -4.95 0.00
N LEU A 98 -12.79 -5.19 -1.29
CA LEU A 98 -11.73 -4.99 -2.27
C LEU A 98 -11.40 -3.52 -2.42
N LYS A 99 -12.41 -2.65 -2.49
CA LYS A 99 -12.19 -1.20 -2.55
C LYS A 99 -11.52 -0.66 -1.29
N ILE A 100 -11.88 -1.19 -0.12
CA ILE A 100 -11.22 -0.84 1.15
C ILE A 100 -9.74 -1.25 1.11
N ALA A 101 -9.47 -2.48 0.69
CA ALA A 101 -8.10 -2.98 0.58
C ALA A 101 -7.28 -2.19 -0.43
N ASP A 102 -7.80 -1.92 -1.62
CA ASP A 102 -7.14 -1.12 -2.65
C ASP A 102 -6.87 0.31 -2.18
N PHE A 103 -7.83 0.91 -1.48
CA PHE A 103 -7.66 2.24 -0.90
C PHE A 103 -6.54 2.25 0.15
N ILE A 104 -6.51 1.27 1.05
CA ILE A 104 -5.47 1.15 2.08
C ILE A 104 -4.10 0.95 1.43
N ILE A 105 -3.97 0.00 0.48
CA ILE A 105 -2.71 -0.30 -0.21
C ILE A 105 -2.18 0.94 -0.93
N SER A 106 -3.04 1.75 -1.52
CA SER A 106 -2.63 2.99 -2.23
C SER A 106 -2.06 4.08 -1.31
N HIS A 107 -2.26 3.98 0.00
CA HIS A 107 -1.82 4.97 0.98
C HIS A 107 -0.72 4.46 1.92
N VAL A 108 -0.47 3.16 1.95
CA VAL A 108 0.59 2.53 2.75
C VAL A 108 1.82 2.30 1.86
N ASN A 109 3.00 2.53 2.41
CA ASN A 109 4.25 2.36 1.68
C ASN A 109 4.72 0.91 1.74
N LEU A 110 4.15 0.05 0.88
CA LEU A 110 4.58 -1.34 0.74
C LEU A 110 5.83 -1.45 -0.14
N GLU A 111 6.71 -2.37 0.22
CA GLU A 111 7.81 -2.76 -0.65
C GLU A 111 7.28 -3.45 -1.93
N VAL A 112 8.01 -3.29 -3.03
CA VAL A 112 7.57 -3.81 -4.34
C VAL A 112 7.26 -5.30 -4.29
N HIS A 113 8.08 -6.10 -3.60
CA HIS A 113 7.86 -7.53 -3.48
C HIS A 113 6.62 -7.88 -2.67
N GLU A 114 6.33 -7.16 -1.58
CA GLU A 114 5.13 -7.34 -0.76
C GLU A 114 3.86 -7.00 -1.55
N ALA A 115 3.89 -5.91 -2.31
CA ALA A 115 2.80 -5.52 -3.19
C ALA A 115 2.57 -6.57 -4.30
N GLN A 116 3.66 -7.15 -4.84
CA GLN A 116 3.58 -8.19 -5.84
C GLN A 116 3.00 -9.50 -5.26
N GLU A 117 3.44 -9.91 -4.07
CA GLU A 117 2.87 -11.08 -3.39
C GLU A 117 1.36 -10.93 -3.20
N LEU A 118 0.89 -9.76 -2.75
CA LEU A 118 -0.55 -9.47 -2.64
C LEU A 118 -1.27 -9.50 -3.99
N LEU A 119 -0.61 -9.01 -5.05
CA LEU A 119 -1.19 -9.02 -6.40
C LEU A 119 -1.43 -10.45 -6.92
N GLU A 120 -0.55 -11.38 -6.58
CA GLU A 120 -0.59 -12.79 -7.01
C GLU A 120 -1.65 -13.62 -6.32
N ILE A 121 -2.16 -13.20 -5.17
CA ILE A 121 -3.18 -13.93 -4.42
C ILE A 121 -4.51 -13.90 -5.18
N LYS A 122 -5.10 -15.09 -5.35
CA LYS A 122 -6.37 -15.30 -6.08
C LYS A 122 -7.57 -15.60 -5.19
N ASN A 123 -7.37 -15.73 -3.89
CA ASN A 123 -8.41 -15.98 -2.89
C ASN A 123 -8.59 -14.73 -2.02
N LEU A 124 -9.84 -14.31 -1.78
CA LEU A 124 -10.12 -13.09 -1.03
C LEU A 124 -9.68 -13.19 0.44
N GLU A 125 -9.90 -14.32 1.09
CA GLU A 125 -9.54 -14.52 2.50
C GLU A 125 -8.02 -14.46 2.69
N ASP A 126 -7.28 -15.15 1.79
CA ASP A 126 -5.81 -15.15 1.79
C ASP A 126 -5.26 -13.75 1.46
N PHE A 127 -5.91 -13.02 0.55
CA PHE A 127 -5.54 -11.63 0.22
C PHE A 127 -5.71 -10.70 1.42
N LEU A 128 -6.84 -10.79 2.13
CA LEU A 128 -7.07 -9.98 3.33
C LEU A 128 -6.12 -10.36 4.47
N GLU A 129 -5.79 -11.64 4.63
CA GLU A 129 -4.79 -12.09 5.60
C GLU A 129 -3.39 -11.57 5.26
N GLY A 130 -3.00 -11.66 3.99
CA GLY A 130 -1.72 -11.11 3.50
C GLY A 130 -1.63 -9.60 3.72
N LEU A 131 -2.69 -8.87 3.39
CA LEU A 131 -2.77 -7.43 3.64
C LEU A 131 -2.64 -7.10 5.13
N TYR A 132 -3.33 -7.85 5.99
CA TYR A 132 -3.22 -7.66 7.44
C TYR A 132 -1.78 -7.85 7.94
N LYS A 133 -1.06 -8.87 7.45
CA LYS A 133 0.36 -9.12 7.80
C LYS A 133 1.26 -7.95 7.37
N CYS A 134 1.06 -7.44 6.16
CA CYS A 134 1.81 -6.27 5.68
C CYS A 134 1.56 -5.04 6.56
N LEU A 135 0.29 -4.77 6.90
CA LEU A 135 -0.06 -3.64 7.76
C LEU A 135 0.48 -3.80 9.19
N ALA A 136 0.48 -5.02 9.74
CA ALA A 136 1.04 -5.28 11.07
C ALA A 136 2.54 -4.96 11.12
N LYS A 137 3.28 -5.33 10.07
CA LYS A 137 4.70 -4.98 9.93
C LYS A 137 4.90 -3.46 9.81
N GLU A 138 4.09 -2.78 9.00
CA GLU A 138 4.15 -1.31 8.87
C GLU A 138 3.86 -0.60 10.20
N LEU A 139 2.88 -1.10 10.98
CA LEU A 139 2.59 -0.55 12.30
C LEU A 139 3.78 -0.69 13.24
N GLU A 140 4.42 -1.85 13.27
CA GLU A 140 5.62 -2.08 14.10
C GLU A 140 6.74 -1.11 13.73
N VAL A 141 6.99 -0.90 12.43
CA VAL A 141 7.98 0.08 11.95
C VAL A 141 7.61 1.49 12.38
N ALA A 142 6.34 1.88 12.25
CA ALA A 142 5.82 3.18 12.66
C ALA A 142 6.04 3.44 14.16
N GLU A 143 5.73 2.46 15.01
CA GLU A 143 5.92 2.56 16.46
C GLU A 143 7.41 2.68 16.84
N VAL A 144 8.30 1.96 16.15
CA VAL A 144 9.75 2.08 16.36
C VAL A 144 10.23 3.47 15.97
N GLN A 145 9.80 3.98 14.82
CA GLN A 145 10.15 5.33 14.35
C GLN A 145 9.68 6.41 15.34
N GLU A 146 8.47 6.29 15.85
CA GLU A 146 7.93 7.22 16.84
C GLU A 146 8.75 7.19 18.14
N ARG A 147 9.11 6.02 18.63
CA ARG A 147 9.98 5.85 19.82
C ARG A 147 11.35 6.51 19.61
N ILE A 148 11.96 6.33 18.43
CA ILE A 148 13.26 6.96 18.10
C ILE A 148 13.11 8.49 18.08
N LYS A 149 12.07 9.01 17.45
CA LYS A 149 11.79 10.45 17.37
C LYS A 149 11.58 11.06 18.76
N ASN A 150 10.83 10.39 19.63
CA ASN A 150 10.59 10.86 20.98
C ASN A 150 11.88 10.86 21.82
N ARG A 151 12.70 9.81 21.72
CA ARG A 151 14.01 9.79 22.40
C ARG A 151 14.95 10.91 21.95
N ALA A 152 14.99 11.19 20.64
CA ALA A 152 15.79 12.29 20.10
C ALA A 152 15.31 13.65 20.61
N ARG A 153 13.99 13.86 20.70
CA ARG A 153 13.39 15.09 21.25
C ARG A 153 13.73 15.25 22.73
N ASP A 154 13.62 14.20 23.52
CA ASP A 154 13.93 14.22 24.95
C ASP A 154 15.42 14.51 25.19
N SER A 155 16.30 13.93 24.40
CA SER A 155 17.74 14.19 24.47
C SER A 155 18.06 15.66 24.12
N MET A 156 17.42 16.22 23.07
CA MET A 156 17.58 17.63 22.71
C MET A 156 17.10 18.56 23.84
N ASN A 157 15.92 18.28 24.40
CA ASN A 157 15.36 19.05 25.50
C ASN A 157 16.26 19.03 26.74
N LYS A 158 16.86 17.87 27.04
CA LYS A 158 17.81 17.71 28.15
C LYS A 158 19.08 18.52 27.91
N SER A 159 19.66 18.44 26.72
CA SER A 159 20.85 19.20 26.34
C SER A 159 20.62 20.72 26.37
N GLN A 160 19.47 21.19 25.92
CA GLN A 160 19.09 22.60 26.01
C GLN A 160 18.96 23.06 27.47
N LYS A 161 18.31 22.28 28.33
CA LYS A 161 18.23 22.59 29.78
C LYS A 161 19.61 22.66 30.43
N GLU A 162 20.50 21.71 30.14
CA GLU A 162 21.85 21.70 30.67
C GLU A 162 22.67 22.91 30.21
N PHE A 163 22.48 23.32 28.94
CA PHE A 163 23.11 24.53 28.42
C PHE A 163 22.66 25.81 29.17
N TYR A 164 21.34 25.98 29.36
CA TYR A 164 20.79 27.09 30.13
C TYR A 164 21.27 27.12 31.59
N LEU A 165 21.43 25.98 32.23
CA LEU A 165 21.90 25.88 33.62
C LEU A 165 23.39 26.19 33.76
N ARG A 166 24.19 26.09 32.70
CA ARG A 166 25.62 26.41 32.72
C ARG A 166 25.87 27.89 32.45
N GLU A 167 24.96 28.61 31.85
CA GLU A 167 25.09 30.05 31.57
C GLU A 167 24.57 30.96 32.72
N GLN A 168 23.99 30.39 33.76
CA GLN A 168 23.67 31.09 35.01
C GLN A 168 24.75 30.90 36.08
#